data_79c07253ab092a8bd887d7f07baf8e50
#
_entry.id   79c07253ab092a8bd887d7f07baf8e50
#
_cell.length_a   1.000
_cell.length_b   1.000
_cell.length_c   1.000
_cell.angle_alpha   90.00
_cell.angle_beta   90.00
_cell.angle_gamma   90.00
#
_symmetry.space_group_name_H-M   'P 1'
#
loop_
_entity.id
_entity.type
_entity.pdbx_description
1 polymer ?
#
loop_
_entity_poly.entity_id
_entity_poly.type
_entity_poly.pdbx_seq_one_letter_code
_entity_poly.pdbx_strand_id
1 'polypeptide(L)'
;MREGLSVGHEAQLELLVSSNEIIRLGGTTPVFSTPSMINLMEHAARKALAPYLEDHEESVGANVTVDHLAATPIGKRVRAVAKVTAIDRALIDFEITAFDETEQIGKGTHRRAVIKMGELRSRLADKEPRITTTLDPNQLPTFQSLKVVEQGAALEVALNRPSKLNAIDAQTTAELVALTEWLEIAQDRIRVVILCGEGKTFCAGDDVKEASKLDKQEILKLNVERTTYCRRIASLPQIFIANIHGHCLGGGFMLAAACDFRYAANGTKFGLPEIKLGWPPAYTNLHAIQLLGKAKTMELSLTGNQFTADKALAWGFINKAVPLMRLESEANQLRDNLLQMPPIALRETKQRVAAVSSAAQDDSFVDDLAAFYRCLESEDGQEGLAAFVEKRRPVFIGN
;
A
#
# COMPACT_ATOMS: atom_id res chain seq x y z
N MET A 1 -28.82 15.72 -0.12
CA MET A 1 -29.01 15.28 1.30
C MET A 1 -30.45 14.88 1.52
N ARG A 2 -30.68 13.82 2.28
CA ARG A 2 -32.00 13.38 2.74
C ARG A 2 -32.57 14.38 3.74
N GLU A 3 -33.89 14.49 3.80
CA GLU A 3 -34.57 15.36 4.76
C GLU A 3 -34.41 14.89 6.21
N GLY A 4 -34.51 15.81 7.17
CA GLY A 4 -34.54 15.49 8.62
C GLY A 4 -33.34 15.98 9.41
N LEU A 5 -32.25 16.44 8.79
CA LEU A 5 -31.17 17.08 9.53
C LEU A 5 -31.63 18.43 10.07
N SER A 6 -31.39 18.68 11.34
CA SER A 6 -31.82 19.95 12.01
C SER A 6 -30.70 20.52 12.87
N VAL A 7 -30.73 21.82 13.09
CA VAL A 7 -29.89 22.47 14.10
C VAL A 7 -30.15 21.85 15.46
N GLY A 8 -29.10 21.57 16.19
CA GLY A 8 -29.11 20.86 17.45
C GLY A 8 -28.92 19.35 17.35
N HIS A 9 -28.96 18.75 16.13
CA HIS A 9 -28.59 17.36 15.95
C HIS A 9 -27.12 17.13 16.34
N GLU A 10 -26.85 16.05 17.08
CA GLU A 10 -25.50 15.76 17.54
C GLU A 10 -25.15 14.28 17.40
N ALA A 11 -23.87 14.00 17.25
CA ALA A 11 -23.31 12.67 17.30
C ALA A 11 -22.01 12.67 18.11
N GLN A 12 -21.68 11.52 18.65
CA GLN A 12 -20.46 11.34 19.42
C GLN A 12 -19.66 10.13 18.96
N LEU A 13 -18.34 10.20 19.15
CA LEU A 13 -17.42 9.09 18.99
C LEU A 13 -16.52 8.99 20.22
N GLU A 14 -16.15 7.76 20.54
CA GLU A 14 -15.21 7.45 21.62
C GLU A 14 -13.98 6.75 21.06
N LEU A 15 -12.84 7.00 21.70
CA LEU A 15 -11.54 6.43 21.38
C LEU A 15 -10.80 6.11 22.68
N LEU A 16 -10.12 4.96 22.73
CA LEU A 16 -9.14 4.65 23.75
C LEU A 16 -7.78 5.15 23.25
N VAL A 17 -7.16 6.10 23.93
CA VAL A 17 -5.86 6.66 23.55
C VAL A 17 -4.79 5.57 23.59
N SER A 18 -4.27 5.20 22.44
CA SER A 18 -3.22 4.20 22.24
C SER A 18 -1.91 4.84 21.78
N SER A 19 -0.93 4.04 21.44
CA SER A 19 0.36 4.53 20.93
C SER A 19 0.27 5.27 19.58
N ASN A 20 -0.84 5.12 18.86
CA ASN A 20 -1.03 5.73 17.53
C ASN A 20 -1.53 7.18 17.63
N GLU A 21 -2.18 7.55 18.75
CA GLU A 21 -2.81 8.85 18.90
C GLU A 21 -1.99 9.83 19.77
N ILE A 22 -0.78 9.47 20.17
CA ILE A 22 0.03 10.25 21.12
C ILE A 22 1.12 11.07 20.45
N ILE A 23 1.52 12.14 21.16
CA ILE A 23 2.81 12.82 21.01
C ILE A 23 3.60 12.66 22.33
N ARG A 24 4.93 12.64 22.25
CA ARG A 24 5.80 12.58 23.43
C ARG A 24 6.36 13.96 23.74
N LEU A 25 5.90 14.55 24.85
CA LEU A 25 6.39 15.82 25.34
C LEU A 25 7.71 15.60 26.10
N GLY A 26 8.72 16.43 25.80
CA GLY A 26 10.06 16.27 26.38
C GLY A 26 10.71 14.91 26.08
N GLY A 27 10.27 14.22 25.02
CA GLY A 27 10.78 12.91 24.61
C GLY A 27 10.29 11.71 25.42
N THR A 28 9.63 11.90 26.56
CA THR A 28 9.29 10.81 27.50
C THR A 28 7.82 10.70 27.87
N THR A 29 7.07 11.80 27.96
CA THR A 29 5.68 11.80 28.43
C THR A 29 4.70 11.65 27.27
N PRO A 30 4.03 10.48 27.13
CA PRO A 30 3.06 10.24 26.06
C PRO A 30 1.70 10.87 26.43
N VAL A 31 1.20 11.75 25.57
CA VAL A 31 -0.11 12.39 25.71
C VAL A 31 -0.87 12.35 24.39
N PHE A 32 -2.20 12.38 24.47
CA PHE A 32 -3.08 12.46 23.29
C PHE A 32 -2.72 13.67 22.44
N SER A 33 -2.51 13.47 21.16
CA SER A 33 -2.01 14.53 20.27
C SER A 33 -3.13 15.45 19.78
N THR A 34 -2.83 16.72 19.54
CA THR A 34 -3.78 17.67 18.96
C THR A 34 -4.31 17.19 17.58
N PRO A 35 -3.48 16.69 16.66
CA PRO A 35 -4.00 16.13 15.40
C PRO A 35 -4.98 14.98 15.59
N SER A 36 -4.72 14.06 16.52
CA SER A 36 -5.63 12.94 16.81
C SER A 36 -6.94 13.40 17.44
N MET A 37 -6.89 14.42 18.29
CA MET A 37 -8.11 15.04 18.86
C MET A 37 -8.96 15.69 17.74
N ILE A 38 -8.34 16.44 16.83
CA ILE A 38 -9.02 17.07 15.70
C ILE A 38 -9.65 15.97 14.82
N ASN A 39 -8.91 14.92 14.52
CA ASN A 39 -9.40 13.79 13.72
C ASN A 39 -10.64 13.13 14.36
N LEU A 40 -10.61 12.89 15.67
CA LEU A 40 -11.76 12.34 16.40
C LEU A 40 -13.00 13.27 16.31
N MET A 41 -12.80 14.58 16.46
CA MET A 41 -13.85 15.59 16.33
C MET A 41 -14.44 15.66 14.90
N GLU A 42 -13.58 15.60 13.87
CA GLU A 42 -14.02 15.55 12.47
C GLU A 42 -14.86 14.30 12.18
N HIS A 43 -14.44 13.14 12.69
CA HIS A 43 -15.18 11.90 12.54
C HIS A 43 -16.51 11.90 13.28
N ALA A 44 -16.62 12.57 14.43
CA ALA A 44 -17.89 12.78 15.12
C ALA A 44 -18.85 13.62 14.27
N ALA A 45 -18.37 14.69 13.64
CA ALA A 45 -19.18 15.53 12.72
C ALA A 45 -19.57 14.76 11.44
N ARG A 46 -18.67 13.95 10.88
CA ARG A 46 -19.00 13.06 9.75
C ARG A 46 -20.07 12.04 10.12
N LYS A 47 -19.99 11.46 11.31
CA LYS A 47 -21.00 10.52 11.84
C LYS A 47 -22.36 11.17 11.99
N ALA A 48 -22.42 12.44 12.41
CA ALA A 48 -23.67 13.19 12.53
C ALA A 48 -24.37 13.36 11.16
N LEU A 49 -23.62 13.48 10.07
CA LEU A 49 -24.18 13.66 8.71
C LEU A 49 -24.49 12.34 8.01
N ALA A 50 -23.82 11.26 8.33
CA ALA A 50 -23.90 9.98 7.61
C ALA A 50 -25.33 9.48 7.34
N PRO A 51 -26.31 9.55 8.27
CA PRO A 51 -27.69 9.12 8.01
C PRO A 51 -28.45 9.96 6.99
N TYR A 52 -27.98 11.19 6.74
CA TYR A 52 -28.64 12.20 5.89
C TYR A 52 -28.01 12.37 4.52
N LEU A 53 -26.94 11.62 4.23
CA LEU A 53 -26.29 11.62 2.91
C LEU A 53 -27.03 10.67 1.96
N GLU A 54 -27.12 11.04 0.68
CA GLU A 54 -27.52 10.15 -0.39
C GLU A 54 -26.36 9.21 -0.76
N ASP A 55 -26.67 8.09 -1.43
CA ASP A 55 -25.68 7.07 -1.79
C ASP A 55 -24.53 7.58 -2.67
N HIS A 56 -24.73 8.69 -3.37
CA HIS A 56 -23.75 9.36 -4.23
C HIS A 56 -23.10 10.60 -3.59
N GLU A 57 -23.44 10.90 -2.34
CA GLU A 57 -22.92 12.03 -1.58
C GLU A 57 -21.92 11.60 -0.49
N GLU A 58 -21.01 12.50 -0.17
CA GLU A 58 -20.09 12.40 0.97
C GLU A 58 -19.90 13.77 1.59
N SER A 59 -19.48 13.85 2.86
CA SER A 59 -19.14 15.11 3.49
C SER A 59 -17.63 15.25 3.70
N VAL A 60 -17.09 16.40 3.31
CA VAL A 60 -15.67 16.75 3.48
C VAL A 60 -15.50 17.91 4.45
N GLY A 61 -14.40 17.91 5.20
CA GLY A 61 -14.03 19.05 6.04
C GLY A 61 -13.70 20.28 5.18
N ALA A 62 -14.27 21.42 5.50
CA ALA A 62 -14.04 22.70 4.81
C ALA A 62 -13.28 23.71 5.69
N ASN A 63 -13.51 23.68 6.99
CA ASN A 63 -12.79 24.48 7.98
C ASN A 63 -12.87 23.81 9.35
N VAL A 64 -11.81 23.90 10.13
CA VAL A 64 -11.78 23.48 11.54
C VAL A 64 -10.96 24.48 12.35
N THR A 65 -11.50 24.86 13.50
CA THR A 65 -10.79 25.69 14.49
C THR A 65 -10.95 25.03 15.85
N VAL A 66 -9.87 24.69 16.50
CA VAL A 66 -9.87 23.91 17.76
C VAL A 66 -8.87 24.48 18.76
N ASP A 67 -9.33 24.62 19.99
CA ASP A 67 -8.49 24.82 21.17
C ASP A 67 -8.27 23.49 21.87
N HIS A 68 -7.01 23.09 22.07
CA HIS A 68 -6.65 21.96 22.91
C HIS A 68 -6.41 22.47 24.34
N LEU A 69 -7.28 22.09 25.27
CA LEU A 69 -7.38 22.70 26.59
C LEU A 69 -6.60 21.94 27.67
N ALA A 70 -6.56 20.61 27.58
CA ALA A 70 -5.90 19.77 28.58
C ALA A 70 -5.29 18.52 27.95
N ALA A 71 -4.22 18.00 28.55
CA ALA A 71 -3.50 16.82 28.09
C ALA A 71 -4.12 15.54 28.65
N THR A 72 -4.37 14.55 27.80
CA THR A 72 -4.89 13.23 28.19
C THR A 72 -3.80 12.17 28.09
N PRO A 73 -3.51 11.41 29.14
CA PRO A 73 -2.53 10.33 29.11
C PRO A 73 -2.98 9.15 28.21
N ILE A 74 -1.98 8.38 27.75
CA ILE A 74 -2.24 7.08 27.10
C ILE A 74 -3.04 6.14 28.00
N GLY A 75 -3.94 5.34 27.41
CA GLY A 75 -4.79 4.38 28.12
C GLY A 75 -6.10 4.97 28.66
N LYS A 76 -6.32 6.28 28.49
CA LYS A 76 -7.58 6.95 28.84
C LYS A 76 -8.57 6.93 27.68
N ARG A 77 -9.88 6.94 27.99
CA ARG A 77 -10.93 7.13 26.99
C ARG A 77 -11.13 8.62 26.73
N VAL A 78 -11.28 8.96 25.46
CA VAL A 78 -11.67 10.29 25.01
C VAL A 78 -12.95 10.19 24.21
N ARG A 79 -13.82 11.19 24.32
CA ARG A 79 -15.09 11.29 23.63
C ARG A 79 -15.21 12.63 22.95
N ALA A 80 -15.42 12.65 21.64
CA ALA A 80 -15.76 13.84 20.90
C ALA A 80 -17.25 13.92 20.61
N VAL A 81 -17.82 15.12 20.71
CA VAL A 81 -19.20 15.43 20.37
C VAL A 81 -19.20 16.51 19.30
N ALA A 82 -20.01 16.32 18.25
CA ALA A 82 -20.25 17.30 17.22
C ALA A 82 -21.75 17.62 17.16
N LYS A 83 -22.10 18.90 17.33
CA LYS A 83 -23.46 19.40 17.35
C LYS A 83 -23.68 20.39 16.21
N VAL A 84 -24.69 20.16 15.39
CA VAL A 84 -25.06 21.06 14.27
C VAL A 84 -25.49 22.42 14.82
N THR A 85 -24.85 23.49 14.38
CA THR A 85 -25.17 24.87 14.76
C THR A 85 -25.81 25.68 13.64
N ALA A 86 -25.48 25.35 12.38
CA ALA A 86 -26.11 25.97 11.22
C ALA A 86 -26.13 25.01 10.01
N ILE A 87 -27.12 25.20 9.15
CA ILE A 87 -27.28 24.49 7.88
C ILE A 87 -27.51 25.51 6.80
N ASP A 88 -26.58 25.64 5.86
CA ASP A 88 -26.71 26.50 4.70
C ASP A 88 -26.47 25.70 3.41
N ARG A 89 -27.55 25.19 2.83
CA ARG A 89 -27.51 24.30 1.64
C ARG A 89 -26.63 23.06 1.87
N ALA A 90 -25.47 23.03 1.21
CA ALA A 90 -24.49 21.94 1.32
C ALA A 90 -23.43 22.18 2.41
N LEU A 91 -23.46 23.32 3.10
CA LEU A 91 -22.54 23.67 4.17
C LEU A 91 -23.21 23.48 5.53
N ILE A 92 -22.59 22.72 6.39
CA ILE A 92 -23.08 22.43 7.73
C ILE A 92 -22.00 22.84 8.74
N ASP A 93 -22.41 23.71 9.67
CA ASP A 93 -21.56 24.15 10.76
C ASP A 93 -21.81 23.34 12.02
N PHE A 94 -20.75 23.05 12.74
CA PHE A 94 -20.75 22.31 14.00
C PHE A 94 -20.02 23.07 15.09
N GLU A 95 -20.54 23.02 16.29
CA GLU A 95 -19.77 23.10 17.52
C GLU A 95 -19.19 21.72 17.80
N ILE A 96 -17.88 21.65 18.09
CA ILE A 96 -17.18 20.39 18.39
C ILE A 96 -16.51 20.50 19.76
N THR A 97 -16.66 19.46 20.57
CA THR A 97 -16.07 19.37 21.91
C THR A 97 -15.47 18.01 22.12
N ALA A 98 -14.40 17.93 22.91
CA ALA A 98 -13.79 16.67 23.32
C ALA A 98 -13.61 16.64 24.84
N PHE A 99 -13.80 15.47 25.42
CA PHE A 99 -13.71 15.20 26.87
C PHE A 99 -12.87 13.95 27.07
N ASP A 100 -12.07 13.93 28.11
CA ASP A 100 -11.60 12.68 28.68
C ASP A 100 -12.48 12.23 29.86
N GLU A 101 -12.00 11.29 30.67
CA GLU A 101 -12.76 10.77 31.80
C GLU A 101 -12.90 11.77 32.95
N THR A 102 -12.17 12.88 32.91
CA THR A 102 -12.05 13.85 34.01
C THR A 102 -12.51 15.24 33.65
N GLU A 103 -12.23 15.71 32.43
CA GLU A 103 -12.47 17.10 32.04
C GLU A 103 -12.70 17.28 30.54
N GLN A 104 -13.02 18.52 30.16
CA GLN A 104 -13.06 18.92 28.76
C GLN A 104 -11.64 19.20 28.27
N ILE A 105 -11.19 18.42 27.27
CA ILE A 105 -9.84 18.48 26.73
C ILE A 105 -9.75 19.30 25.43
N GLY A 106 -10.88 19.59 24.80
CA GLY A 106 -10.91 20.39 23.56
C GLY A 106 -12.27 20.97 23.23
N LYS A 107 -12.26 22.08 22.52
CA LYS A 107 -13.46 22.71 21.96
C LYS A 107 -13.13 23.43 20.65
N GLY A 108 -14.15 23.66 19.82
CA GLY A 108 -13.96 24.38 18.58
C GLY A 108 -15.18 24.43 17.69
N THR A 109 -14.94 24.85 16.46
CA THR A 109 -15.95 24.85 15.39
C THR A 109 -15.45 24.08 14.20
N HIS A 110 -16.36 23.44 13.50
CA HIS A 110 -16.04 22.68 12.29
C HIS A 110 -17.11 22.93 11.22
N ARG A 111 -16.67 23.25 10.00
CA ARG A 111 -17.55 23.34 8.84
C ARG A 111 -17.30 22.16 7.91
N ARG A 112 -18.37 21.48 7.51
CA ARG A 112 -18.33 20.43 6.51
C ARG A 112 -19.14 20.84 5.28
N ALA A 113 -18.68 20.38 4.12
CA ALA A 113 -19.40 20.52 2.86
C ALA A 113 -19.89 19.15 2.39
N VAL A 114 -21.16 19.04 2.06
CA VAL A 114 -21.69 17.85 1.38
C VAL A 114 -21.42 18.00 -0.12
N ILE A 115 -20.79 16.99 -0.69
CA ILE A 115 -20.36 16.98 -2.08
C ILE A 115 -20.85 15.72 -2.80
N LYS A 116 -21.03 15.82 -4.10
CA LYS A 116 -21.31 14.66 -4.96
C LYS A 116 -19.99 14.01 -5.36
N MET A 117 -19.88 12.70 -5.10
CA MET A 117 -18.65 11.95 -5.38
C MET A 117 -18.23 11.98 -6.85
N GLY A 118 -19.19 12.04 -7.78
CA GLY A 118 -18.90 12.19 -9.21
C GLY A 118 -18.17 13.49 -9.54
N GLU A 119 -18.62 14.61 -8.96
CA GLU A 119 -18.00 15.92 -9.15
C GLU A 119 -16.60 16.01 -8.52
N LEU A 120 -16.42 15.38 -7.33
CA LEU A 120 -15.11 15.31 -6.69
C LEU A 120 -14.12 14.52 -7.54
N ARG A 121 -14.52 13.33 -8.02
CA ARG A 121 -13.68 12.49 -8.90
C ARG A 121 -13.24 13.24 -10.16
N SER A 122 -14.15 13.98 -10.80
CA SER A 122 -13.81 14.81 -11.96
C SER A 122 -12.78 15.89 -11.61
N ARG A 123 -12.96 16.61 -10.49
CA ARG A 123 -12.02 17.65 -10.04
C ARG A 123 -10.65 17.08 -9.63
N LEU A 124 -10.61 15.88 -9.05
CA LEU A 124 -9.37 15.21 -8.70
C LEU A 124 -8.62 14.75 -9.95
N ALA A 125 -9.32 14.20 -10.94
CA ALA A 125 -8.76 13.85 -12.24
C ALA A 125 -8.13 15.06 -12.96
N ASP A 126 -8.70 16.27 -12.77
CA ASP A 126 -8.13 17.52 -13.30
C ASP A 126 -6.88 17.99 -12.54
N LYS A 127 -6.67 17.53 -11.30
CA LYS A 127 -5.51 17.87 -10.44
C LYS A 127 -4.39 16.85 -10.50
N GLU A 128 -4.67 15.63 -10.96
CA GLU A 128 -3.61 14.66 -11.22
C GLU A 128 -2.71 15.25 -12.29
N PRO A 129 -1.37 15.22 -12.10
CA PRO A 129 -0.47 15.67 -13.14
C PRO A 129 -0.82 14.85 -14.39
N ARG A 130 -1.40 15.52 -15.39
CA ARG A 130 -1.60 14.89 -16.70
C ARG A 130 -0.22 14.48 -17.14
N ILE A 131 0.07 13.18 -17.05
CA ILE A 131 1.20 12.61 -17.74
C ILE A 131 0.97 12.98 -19.20
N THR A 132 1.75 13.93 -19.69
CA THR A 132 1.59 14.53 -21.04
C THR A 132 1.94 13.55 -22.16
N THR A 133 2.20 12.30 -21.84
CA THR A 133 2.21 11.20 -22.78
C THR A 133 0.80 10.66 -22.85
N THR A 134 0.08 10.97 -23.90
CA THR A 134 -1.20 10.32 -24.25
C THR A 134 -0.90 8.84 -24.47
N LEU A 135 -0.96 8.05 -23.40
CA LEU A 135 -0.85 6.61 -23.53
C LEU A 135 -2.05 6.13 -24.35
N ASP A 136 -1.77 5.49 -25.48
CA ASP A 136 -2.80 4.85 -26.30
C ASP A 136 -3.09 3.46 -25.70
N PRO A 137 -4.34 3.15 -25.30
CA PRO A 137 -4.69 1.82 -24.81
C PRO A 137 -4.44 0.71 -25.84
N ASN A 138 -4.36 1.06 -27.11
CA ASN A 138 -4.10 0.13 -28.22
C ASN A 138 -2.62 -0.04 -28.54
N GLN A 139 -1.75 0.79 -27.98
CA GLN A 139 -0.30 0.74 -28.23
C GLN A 139 0.44 0.40 -26.95
N LEU A 140 1.00 -0.81 -26.89
CA LEU A 140 1.85 -1.24 -25.78
C LEU A 140 3.11 -0.36 -25.73
N PRO A 141 3.47 0.20 -24.56
CA PRO A 141 4.75 0.92 -24.39
C PRO A 141 5.95 0.03 -24.73
N THR A 142 7.04 0.65 -25.12
CA THR A 142 8.30 -0.05 -25.38
C THR A 142 9.11 -0.12 -24.09
N PHE A 143 9.64 -1.29 -23.77
CA PHE A 143 10.40 -1.57 -22.55
C PHE A 143 11.80 -2.08 -22.88
N GLN A 144 12.76 -1.82 -22.01
CA GLN A 144 14.15 -2.30 -22.10
C GLN A 144 14.44 -3.41 -21.09
N SER A 145 13.95 -3.23 -19.86
CA SER A 145 14.12 -4.17 -18.73
C SER A 145 12.96 -5.13 -18.57
N LEU A 146 11.87 -4.92 -19.30
CA LEU A 146 10.74 -5.84 -19.38
C LEU A 146 10.61 -6.40 -20.80
N LYS A 147 10.31 -7.67 -20.90
CA LYS A 147 9.86 -8.30 -22.14
C LYS A 147 8.37 -8.54 -22.02
N VAL A 148 7.59 -7.92 -22.88
CA VAL A 148 6.13 -7.95 -22.82
C VAL A 148 5.58 -8.54 -24.09
N VAL A 149 4.73 -9.56 -23.95
CA VAL A 149 4.10 -10.26 -25.07
C VAL A 149 2.59 -10.28 -24.83
N GLU A 150 1.85 -9.77 -25.79
CA GLU A 150 0.39 -9.78 -25.77
C GLU A 150 -0.14 -11.06 -26.43
N GLN A 151 -1.11 -11.71 -25.75
CA GLN A 151 -1.73 -12.95 -26.19
C GLN A 151 -3.26 -12.82 -26.06
N GLY A 152 -3.89 -12.14 -27.00
CA GLY A 152 -5.32 -11.82 -26.95
C GLY A 152 -5.66 -10.90 -25.77
N ALA A 153 -6.51 -11.34 -24.87
CA ALA A 153 -6.85 -10.56 -23.66
C ALA A 153 -5.90 -10.82 -22.47
N ALA A 154 -4.75 -11.43 -22.72
CA ALA A 154 -3.71 -11.64 -21.71
C ALA A 154 -2.40 -10.97 -22.09
N LEU A 155 -1.61 -10.64 -21.08
CA LEU A 155 -0.28 -10.07 -21.19
C LEU A 155 0.70 -10.98 -20.45
N GLU A 156 1.80 -11.37 -21.07
CA GLU A 156 2.94 -11.97 -20.40
C GLU A 156 4.02 -10.90 -20.24
N VAL A 157 4.46 -10.71 -19.00
CA VAL A 157 5.45 -9.71 -18.62
C VAL A 157 6.60 -10.41 -17.92
N ALA A 158 7.76 -10.47 -18.55
CA ALA A 158 8.97 -11.02 -17.97
C ALA A 158 9.93 -9.91 -17.55
N LEU A 159 10.41 -9.95 -16.31
CA LEU A 159 11.57 -9.19 -15.90
C LEU A 159 12.77 -9.67 -16.74
N ASN A 160 13.44 -8.77 -17.45
CA ASN A 160 14.41 -9.13 -18.48
C ASN A 160 15.81 -8.56 -18.22
N ARG A 161 16.29 -8.83 -17.02
CA ARG A 161 17.71 -8.59 -16.61
C ARG A 161 18.35 -9.87 -16.10
N PRO A 162 18.40 -10.97 -16.88
CA PRO A 162 18.83 -12.29 -16.39
C PRO A 162 20.28 -12.30 -15.89
N SER A 163 21.16 -11.48 -16.46
CA SER A 163 22.56 -11.32 -16.02
C SER A 163 22.70 -10.70 -14.62
N LYS A 164 21.64 -10.04 -14.14
CA LYS A 164 21.51 -9.42 -12.81
C LYS A 164 20.49 -10.13 -11.93
N LEU A 165 20.15 -11.40 -12.27
CA LEU A 165 19.11 -12.17 -11.58
C LEU A 165 17.77 -11.40 -11.48
N ASN A 166 17.44 -10.63 -12.49
CA ASN A 166 16.24 -9.79 -12.57
C ASN A 166 16.08 -8.84 -11.39
N ALA A 167 17.20 -8.33 -10.84
CA ALA A 167 17.16 -7.31 -9.80
C ALA A 167 16.51 -6.03 -10.33
N ILE A 168 15.67 -5.41 -9.49
CA ILE A 168 14.87 -4.22 -9.82
C ILE A 168 15.74 -2.98 -9.62
N ASP A 169 16.14 -2.35 -10.73
CA ASP A 169 16.81 -1.05 -10.76
C ASP A 169 15.82 0.10 -11.03
N ALA A 170 16.33 1.31 -11.16
CA ALA A 170 15.53 2.50 -11.47
C ALA A 170 14.79 2.36 -12.82
N GLN A 171 15.45 1.81 -13.84
CA GLN A 171 14.82 1.58 -15.14
C GLN A 171 13.68 0.58 -15.07
N THR A 172 13.89 -0.57 -14.41
CA THR A 172 12.84 -1.58 -14.20
C THR A 172 11.68 -1.01 -13.38
N THR A 173 11.99 -0.18 -12.36
CA THR A 173 10.98 0.51 -11.54
C THR A 173 10.12 1.43 -12.40
N ALA A 174 10.73 2.30 -13.22
CA ALA A 174 10.02 3.21 -14.09
C ALA A 174 9.15 2.46 -15.13
N GLU A 175 9.65 1.35 -15.66
CA GLU A 175 8.91 0.53 -16.64
C GLU A 175 7.73 -0.19 -15.99
N LEU A 176 7.85 -0.69 -14.76
CA LEU A 176 6.72 -1.28 -14.01
C LEU A 176 5.65 -0.23 -13.67
N VAL A 177 6.05 1.00 -13.34
CA VAL A 177 5.12 2.13 -13.17
C VAL A 177 4.39 2.39 -14.50
N ALA A 178 5.11 2.59 -15.59
CA ALA A 178 4.54 2.86 -16.91
C ALA A 178 3.61 1.71 -17.39
N LEU A 179 3.99 0.45 -17.14
CA LEU A 179 3.17 -0.70 -17.45
C LEU A 179 1.84 -0.69 -16.68
N THR A 180 1.90 -0.41 -15.37
CA THR A 180 0.68 -0.36 -14.55
C THR A 180 -0.21 0.83 -14.90
N GLU A 181 0.35 1.96 -15.33
CA GLU A 181 -0.38 3.11 -15.86
C GLU A 181 -1.08 2.77 -17.17
N TRP A 182 -0.37 2.10 -18.07
CA TRP A 182 -0.96 1.65 -19.33
C TRP A 182 -2.06 0.61 -19.09
N LEU A 183 -1.88 -0.34 -18.19
CA LEU A 183 -2.90 -1.35 -17.85
C LEU A 183 -4.18 -0.72 -17.31
N GLU A 184 -4.10 0.41 -16.59
CA GLU A 184 -5.27 1.12 -16.09
C GLU A 184 -6.19 1.60 -17.22
N ILE A 185 -5.61 2.10 -18.32
CA ILE A 185 -6.37 2.53 -19.49
C ILE A 185 -6.72 1.37 -20.46
N ALA A 186 -5.96 0.26 -20.41
CA ALA A 186 -6.18 -0.93 -21.26
C ALA A 186 -7.08 -2.00 -20.60
N GLN A 187 -7.85 -1.64 -19.55
CA GLN A 187 -8.60 -2.57 -18.72
C GLN A 187 -9.70 -3.36 -19.48
N ASP A 188 -10.24 -2.81 -20.56
CA ASP A 188 -11.25 -3.48 -21.38
C ASP A 188 -10.61 -4.46 -22.37
N ARG A 189 -9.33 -4.29 -22.68
CA ARG A 189 -8.56 -5.11 -23.61
C ARG A 189 -7.78 -6.22 -22.92
N ILE A 190 -7.07 -5.90 -21.82
CA ILE A 190 -6.26 -6.85 -21.05
C ILE A 190 -6.99 -7.24 -19.76
N ARG A 191 -7.17 -8.54 -19.56
CA ARG A 191 -7.90 -9.11 -18.42
C ARG A 191 -7.02 -9.89 -17.46
N VAL A 192 -5.95 -10.52 -17.97
CA VAL A 192 -5.02 -11.34 -17.19
C VAL A 192 -3.58 -10.94 -17.51
N VAL A 193 -2.74 -10.83 -16.48
CA VAL A 193 -1.31 -10.55 -16.61
C VAL A 193 -0.52 -11.66 -15.92
N ILE A 194 0.39 -12.31 -16.63
CA ILE A 194 1.36 -13.25 -16.06
C ILE A 194 2.68 -12.52 -15.87
N LEU A 195 3.14 -12.39 -14.63
CA LEU A 195 4.46 -11.87 -14.30
C LEU A 195 5.44 -13.03 -14.12
N CYS A 196 6.55 -13.00 -14.83
CA CYS A 196 7.61 -14.01 -14.75
C CYS A 196 8.99 -13.35 -14.80
N GLY A 197 10.05 -14.13 -14.83
CA GLY A 197 11.43 -13.66 -15.00
C GLY A 197 12.15 -14.42 -16.10
N GLU A 198 12.93 -13.74 -16.92
CA GLU A 198 13.78 -14.39 -17.90
C GLU A 198 14.98 -15.07 -17.22
N GLY A 199 15.39 -16.23 -17.76
CA GLY A 199 16.59 -16.95 -17.32
C GLY A 199 16.36 -17.83 -16.10
N LYS A 200 17.22 -17.70 -15.07
CA LYS A 200 17.32 -18.66 -13.97
C LYS A 200 16.49 -18.31 -12.73
N THR A 201 15.87 -17.15 -12.69
CA THR A 201 15.20 -16.67 -11.48
C THR A 201 14.07 -15.68 -11.81
N PHE A 202 13.06 -15.65 -10.96
CA PHE A 202 12.01 -14.67 -11.03
C PHE A 202 12.59 -13.26 -10.74
N CYS A 203 13.06 -13.01 -9.52
CA CYS A 203 13.64 -11.74 -9.11
C CYS A 203 14.42 -11.89 -7.80
N ALA A 204 15.67 -11.40 -7.78
CA ALA A 204 16.53 -11.45 -6.59
C ALA A 204 16.35 -10.27 -5.63
N GLY A 205 15.43 -9.35 -5.90
CA GLY A 205 15.17 -8.14 -5.11
C GLY A 205 15.64 -6.88 -5.81
N ASP A 206 15.77 -5.81 -5.04
CA ASP A 206 16.24 -4.52 -5.55
C ASP A 206 17.74 -4.57 -5.91
N ASP A 207 18.16 -3.77 -6.89
CA ASP A 207 19.57 -3.70 -7.30
C ASP A 207 20.39 -2.91 -6.26
N VAL A 208 20.90 -3.63 -5.24
CA VAL A 208 21.66 -3.03 -4.12
C VAL A 208 22.93 -2.31 -4.62
N LYS A 209 23.53 -2.76 -5.74
CA LYS A 209 24.70 -2.11 -6.31
C LYS A 209 24.36 -0.76 -6.93
N GLU A 210 23.18 -0.61 -7.50
CA GLU A 210 22.68 0.68 -7.94
C GLU A 210 22.34 1.54 -6.73
N ALA A 211 21.57 1.01 -5.78
CA ALA A 211 21.17 1.72 -4.57
C ALA A 211 22.37 2.32 -3.80
N SER A 212 23.54 1.63 -3.79
CA SER A 212 24.76 2.13 -3.14
C SER A 212 25.36 3.40 -3.77
N LYS A 213 24.88 3.80 -4.94
CA LYS A 213 25.38 4.99 -5.68
C LYS A 213 24.38 6.14 -5.66
N LEU A 214 23.18 5.89 -5.20
CA LEU A 214 22.09 6.86 -5.16
C LEU A 214 22.14 7.66 -3.86
N ASP A 215 21.69 8.90 -3.92
CA ASP A 215 21.45 9.70 -2.74
C ASP A 215 20.14 9.26 -2.03
N LYS A 216 19.93 9.80 -0.83
CA LYS A 216 18.77 9.46 0.00
C LYS A 216 17.44 9.84 -0.66
N GLN A 217 17.39 10.94 -1.41
CA GLN A 217 16.17 11.40 -2.08
C GLN A 217 15.84 10.51 -3.26
N GLU A 218 16.84 10.08 -4.01
CA GLU A 218 16.69 9.13 -5.12
C GLU A 218 16.19 7.77 -4.64
N ILE A 219 16.76 7.26 -3.53
CA ILE A 219 16.30 5.99 -2.92
C ILE A 219 14.85 6.12 -2.44
N LEU A 220 14.49 7.23 -1.78
CA LEU A 220 13.13 7.47 -1.34
C LEU A 220 12.15 7.52 -2.51
N LYS A 221 12.51 8.24 -3.58
CA LYS A 221 11.71 8.30 -4.81
C LYS A 221 11.45 6.92 -5.39
N LEU A 222 12.50 6.09 -5.52
CA LEU A 222 12.36 4.71 -6.01
C LEU A 222 11.44 3.87 -5.14
N ASN A 223 11.52 3.99 -3.81
CA ASN A 223 10.63 3.26 -2.91
C ASN A 223 9.17 3.70 -3.03
N VAL A 224 8.90 5.00 -3.23
CA VAL A 224 7.56 5.50 -3.54
C VAL A 224 7.04 4.93 -4.86
N GLU A 225 7.85 4.91 -5.91
CA GLU A 225 7.50 4.37 -7.22
C GLU A 225 7.24 2.85 -7.15
N ARG A 226 8.10 2.10 -6.45
CA ARG A 226 7.96 0.64 -6.22
C ARG A 226 6.69 0.31 -5.47
N THR A 227 6.40 1.08 -4.47
CA THR A 227 5.16 1.05 -3.74
C THR A 227 3.97 1.28 -4.65
N THR A 228 4.04 2.31 -5.49
CA THR A 228 2.95 2.70 -6.38
C THR A 228 2.59 1.57 -7.33
N TYR A 229 3.56 0.95 -8.03
CA TYR A 229 3.23 -0.16 -8.92
C TYR A 229 2.73 -1.40 -8.18
N CYS A 230 3.24 -1.72 -6.98
CA CYS A 230 2.72 -2.82 -6.18
C CYS A 230 1.26 -2.58 -5.75
N ARG A 231 0.92 -1.37 -5.31
CA ARG A 231 -0.47 -1.01 -4.98
C ARG A 231 -1.37 -1.08 -6.20
N ARG A 232 -0.91 -0.60 -7.35
CA ARG A 232 -1.65 -0.70 -8.61
C ARG A 232 -1.90 -2.15 -9.01
N ILE A 233 -0.91 -3.03 -8.97
CA ILE A 233 -1.07 -4.47 -9.24
C ILE A 233 -2.18 -5.07 -8.37
N ALA A 234 -2.19 -4.74 -7.08
CA ALA A 234 -3.20 -5.24 -6.15
C ALA A 234 -4.61 -4.67 -6.40
N SER A 235 -4.74 -3.44 -6.93
CA SER A 235 -6.02 -2.73 -7.10
C SER A 235 -6.56 -2.71 -8.54
N LEU A 236 -5.70 -2.87 -9.56
CA LEU A 236 -6.11 -2.91 -10.95
C LEU A 236 -7.13 -4.04 -11.22
N PRO A 237 -8.07 -3.82 -12.16
CA PRO A 237 -9.11 -4.82 -12.46
C PRO A 237 -8.58 -6.10 -13.11
N GLN A 238 -7.39 -6.07 -13.72
CA GLN A 238 -6.75 -7.25 -14.29
C GLN A 238 -6.34 -8.23 -13.19
N ILE A 239 -6.39 -9.53 -13.51
CA ILE A 239 -5.91 -10.59 -12.61
C ILE A 239 -4.43 -10.82 -12.86
N PHE A 240 -3.61 -10.71 -11.82
CA PHE A 240 -2.16 -10.90 -11.90
C PHE A 240 -1.76 -12.28 -11.36
N ILE A 241 -0.98 -13.02 -12.16
CA ILE A 241 -0.43 -14.33 -11.83
C ILE A 241 1.09 -14.22 -11.78
N ALA A 242 1.69 -14.37 -10.61
CA ALA A 242 3.13 -14.49 -10.49
C ALA A 242 3.57 -15.94 -10.81
N ASN A 243 4.39 -16.10 -11.83
CA ASN A 243 4.96 -17.36 -12.30
C ASN A 243 6.43 -17.44 -11.86
N ILE A 244 6.69 -18.07 -10.69
CA ILE A 244 7.88 -17.87 -9.89
C ILE A 244 8.84 -19.06 -9.95
N HIS A 245 10.11 -18.80 -10.26
CA HIS A 245 11.18 -19.82 -10.20
C HIS A 245 12.49 -19.26 -9.67
N GLY A 246 13.38 -20.12 -9.23
CA GLY A 246 14.72 -19.78 -8.72
C GLY A 246 14.64 -18.95 -7.43
N HIS A 247 14.79 -17.64 -7.50
CA HIS A 247 14.73 -16.73 -6.36
C HIS A 247 13.57 -15.75 -6.49
N CYS A 248 12.92 -15.50 -5.37
CA CYS A 248 11.87 -14.49 -5.18
C CYS A 248 12.15 -13.80 -3.84
N LEU A 249 13.06 -12.83 -3.86
CA LEU A 249 13.61 -12.20 -2.65
C LEU A 249 13.35 -10.70 -2.63
N GLY A 250 13.24 -10.13 -1.43
CA GLY A 250 13.14 -8.68 -1.24
C GLY A 250 12.05 -8.03 -2.13
N GLY A 251 12.43 -7.06 -2.94
CA GLY A 251 11.53 -6.44 -3.90
C GLY A 251 10.81 -7.41 -4.83
N GLY A 252 11.45 -8.53 -5.21
CA GLY A 252 10.80 -9.60 -5.98
C GLY A 252 9.73 -10.36 -5.18
N PHE A 253 9.96 -10.57 -3.89
CA PHE A 253 8.96 -11.14 -3.00
C PHE A 253 7.76 -10.20 -2.87
N MET A 254 8.01 -8.91 -2.74
CA MET A 254 6.98 -7.89 -2.61
C MET A 254 6.15 -7.73 -3.88
N LEU A 255 6.79 -7.77 -5.05
CA LEU A 255 6.12 -7.78 -6.35
C LEU A 255 5.20 -9.01 -6.50
N ALA A 256 5.70 -10.20 -6.12
CA ALA A 256 4.90 -11.43 -6.12
C ALA A 256 3.73 -11.38 -5.11
N ALA A 257 3.95 -10.80 -3.93
CA ALA A 257 2.92 -10.65 -2.91
C ALA A 257 1.78 -9.72 -3.35
N ALA A 258 2.04 -8.76 -4.22
CA ALA A 258 1.04 -7.87 -4.79
C ALA A 258 0.14 -8.54 -5.85
N CYS A 259 0.55 -9.68 -6.42
CA CYS A 259 -0.25 -10.43 -7.40
C CYS A 259 -1.42 -11.17 -6.74
N ASP A 260 -2.45 -11.50 -7.53
CA ASP A 260 -3.62 -12.26 -7.05
C ASP A 260 -3.27 -13.74 -6.86
N PHE A 261 -2.55 -14.33 -7.81
CA PHE A 261 -2.09 -15.72 -7.76
C PHE A 261 -0.57 -15.81 -7.82
N ARG A 262 -0.02 -16.82 -7.15
CA ARG A 262 1.42 -17.15 -7.11
C ARG A 262 1.60 -18.63 -7.35
N TYR A 263 2.14 -18.99 -8.50
CA TYR A 263 2.56 -20.34 -8.80
C TYR A 263 4.08 -20.40 -8.78
N ALA A 264 4.66 -21.43 -8.20
CA ALA A 264 6.10 -21.53 -8.05
C ALA A 264 6.67 -22.88 -8.50
N ALA A 265 7.88 -22.84 -9.04
CA ALA A 265 8.65 -24.07 -9.27
C ALA A 265 9.11 -24.67 -7.94
N ASN A 266 9.12 -26.01 -7.85
CA ASN A 266 9.77 -26.71 -6.76
C ASN A 266 11.22 -26.23 -6.62
N GLY A 267 11.70 -26.04 -5.40
CA GLY A 267 13.06 -25.55 -5.13
C GLY A 267 13.21 -24.02 -5.16
N THR A 268 12.19 -23.26 -5.54
CA THR A 268 12.21 -21.79 -5.43
C THR A 268 12.51 -21.35 -4.01
N LYS A 269 13.33 -20.29 -3.88
CA LYS A 269 13.70 -19.65 -2.61
C LYS A 269 13.00 -18.31 -2.47
N PHE A 270 12.32 -18.12 -1.36
CA PHE A 270 11.62 -16.90 -0.96
C PHE A 270 12.28 -16.28 0.26
N GLY A 271 12.12 -14.98 0.46
CA GLY A 271 12.60 -14.32 1.68
C GLY A 271 12.62 -12.80 1.61
N LEU A 272 12.80 -12.19 2.78
CA LEU A 272 12.92 -10.74 3.00
C LEU A 272 14.28 -10.46 3.64
N PRO A 273 15.38 -10.41 2.85
CA PRO A 273 16.74 -10.31 3.37
C PRO A 273 17.19 -8.89 3.75
N GLU A 274 16.35 -7.88 3.62
CA GLU A 274 16.65 -6.46 3.77
C GLU A 274 17.28 -6.13 5.11
N ILE A 275 16.87 -6.83 6.18
CA ILE A 275 17.43 -6.65 7.53
C ILE A 275 18.95 -6.88 7.58
N LYS A 276 19.49 -7.74 6.70
CA LYS A 276 20.93 -8.01 6.60
C LYS A 276 21.72 -6.85 5.99
N LEU A 277 21.01 -5.88 5.39
CA LEU A 277 21.55 -4.65 4.87
C LEU A 277 21.33 -3.47 5.83
N GLY A 278 20.79 -3.72 7.04
CA GLY A 278 20.41 -2.67 7.99
C GLY A 278 19.09 -1.98 7.66
N TRP A 279 18.27 -2.53 6.76
CA TRP A 279 17.00 -1.94 6.34
C TRP A 279 15.81 -2.83 6.72
N PRO A 280 14.64 -2.24 7.03
CA PRO A 280 13.39 -3.00 7.04
C PRO A 280 12.97 -3.29 5.59
N PRO A 281 12.04 -4.24 5.37
CA PRO A 281 11.33 -4.33 4.09
C PRO A 281 10.66 -2.97 3.79
N ALA A 282 11.00 -2.38 2.62
CA ALA A 282 10.70 -0.97 2.36
C ALA A 282 9.27 -0.68 1.89
N TYR A 283 8.58 -1.69 1.36
CA TYR A 283 7.25 -1.53 0.77
C TYR A 283 6.50 -2.87 0.81
N THR A 284 5.16 -2.80 0.80
CA THR A 284 4.26 -3.98 0.78
C THR A 284 4.34 -4.97 1.95
N ASN A 285 4.86 -4.58 3.13
CA ASN A 285 4.75 -5.37 4.36
C ASN A 285 3.31 -5.82 4.63
N LEU A 286 2.37 -4.97 4.27
CA LEU A 286 0.95 -5.25 4.34
C LEU A 286 0.55 -6.52 3.59
N HIS A 287 0.96 -6.68 2.33
CA HIS A 287 0.63 -7.86 1.54
C HIS A 287 1.27 -9.13 2.15
N ALA A 288 2.49 -9.03 2.68
CA ALA A 288 3.12 -10.13 3.39
C ALA A 288 2.34 -10.53 4.65
N ILE A 289 1.87 -9.55 5.44
CA ILE A 289 1.06 -9.79 6.65
C ILE A 289 -0.30 -10.42 6.28
N GLN A 290 -0.93 -9.96 5.21
CA GLN A 290 -2.20 -10.52 4.74
C GLN A 290 -2.08 -11.98 4.30
N LEU A 291 -0.99 -12.32 3.61
CA LEU A 291 -0.76 -13.66 3.08
C LEU A 291 -0.20 -14.65 4.12
N LEU A 292 0.69 -14.21 5.00
CA LEU A 292 1.46 -15.06 5.91
C LEU A 292 1.04 -14.90 7.39
N GLY A 293 0.27 -13.86 7.70
CA GLY A 293 -0.02 -13.45 9.07
C GLY A 293 1.19 -12.78 9.76
N LYS A 294 0.90 -12.06 10.86
CA LYS A 294 1.88 -11.25 11.60
C LYS A 294 3.09 -12.05 12.07
N ALA A 295 2.86 -13.23 12.67
CA ALA A 295 3.94 -14.00 13.29
C ALA A 295 5.00 -14.45 12.26
N LYS A 296 4.56 -14.94 11.10
CA LYS A 296 5.47 -15.42 10.06
C LYS A 296 6.17 -14.26 9.34
N THR A 297 5.46 -13.17 9.09
CA THR A 297 6.07 -11.95 8.53
C THR A 297 7.16 -11.40 9.45
N MET A 298 6.92 -11.34 10.77
CA MET A 298 7.93 -10.93 11.76
C MET A 298 9.17 -11.85 11.74
N GLU A 299 8.96 -13.18 11.74
CA GLU A 299 10.07 -14.13 11.66
C GLU A 299 10.95 -13.87 10.42
N LEU A 300 10.33 -13.74 9.25
CA LEU A 300 11.06 -13.54 7.98
C LEU A 300 11.76 -12.19 7.92
N SER A 301 11.07 -11.11 8.31
CA SER A 301 11.60 -9.75 8.22
C SER A 301 12.73 -9.49 9.22
N LEU A 302 12.67 -10.08 10.42
CA LEU A 302 13.67 -9.87 11.46
C LEU A 302 14.89 -10.81 11.35
N THR A 303 14.72 -11.97 10.73
CA THR A 303 15.83 -12.91 10.56
C THR A 303 16.49 -12.83 9.18
N GLY A 304 15.76 -12.33 8.18
CA GLY A 304 16.20 -12.34 6.78
C GLY A 304 16.41 -13.75 6.24
N ASN A 305 15.79 -14.76 6.85
CA ASN A 305 15.93 -16.15 6.44
C ASN A 305 15.13 -16.44 5.18
N GLN A 306 15.67 -17.35 4.36
CA GLN A 306 14.97 -17.84 3.18
C GLN A 306 14.16 -19.10 3.51
N PHE A 307 13.09 -19.33 2.76
CA PHE A 307 12.26 -20.52 2.83
C PHE A 307 11.99 -21.09 1.43
N THR A 308 11.56 -22.34 1.39
CA THR A 308 11.35 -23.09 0.14
C THR A 308 9.91 -22.99 -0.36
N ALA A 309 9.67 -23.39 -1.61
CA ALA A 309 8.34 -23.48 -2.21
C ALA A 309 7.37 -24.37 -1.39
N ASP A 310 7.85 -25.46 -0.80
CA ASP A 310 7.01 -26.34 0.04
C ASP A 310 6.52 -25.61 1.29
N LYS A 311 7.39 -24.83 1.95
CA LYS A 311 6.99 -23.98 3.07
C LYS A 311 6.08 -22.85 2.62
N ALA A 312 6.36 -22.24 1.45
CA ALA A 312 5.53 -21.20 0.88
C ALA A 312 4.09 -21.68 0.63
N LEU A 313 3.95 -22.90 0.11
CA LEU A 313 2.66 -23.55 -0.08
C LEU A 313 1.96 -23.86 1.25
N ALA A 314 2.68 -24.47 2.18
CA ALA A 314 2.13 -24.82 3.50
C ALA A 314 1.69 -23.59 4.32
N TRP A 315 2.33 -22.42 4.12
CA TRP A 315 1.99 -21.17 4.79
C TRP A 315 0.94 -20.33 4.04
N GLY A 316 0.50 -20.77 2.85
CA GLY A 316 -0.48 -20.06 2.04
C GLY A 316 0.09 -18.87 1.24
N PHE A 317 1.41 -18.70 1.20
CA PHE A 317 2.01 -17.64 0.38
C PHE A 317 1.85 -17.91 -1.11
N ILE A 318 1.99 -19.17 -1.56
CA ILE A 318 1.73 -19.56 -2.96
C ILE A 318 0.52 -20.48 -3.06
N ASN A 319 -0.15 -20.40 -4.21
CA ASN A 319 -1.33 -21.21 -4.51
C ASN A 319 -0.95 -22.61 -5.03
N LYS A 320 0.24 -22.74 -5.67
CA LYS A 320 0.68 -23.99 -6.26
C LYS A 320 2.20 -24.11 -6.33
N ALA A 321 2.74 -25.30 -6.04
CA ALA A 321 4.14 -25.67 -6.26
C ALA A 321 4.19 -26.83 -7.28
N VAL A 322 5.02 -26.71 -8.32
CA VAL A 322 5.08 -27.67 -9.42
C VAL A 322 6.52 -27.85 -9.90
N PRO A 323 6.84 -28.96 -10.61
CA PRO A 323 8.13 -29.06 -11.30
C PRO A 323 8.34 -27.89 -12.27
N LEU A 324 9.58 -27.40 -12.38
CA LEU A 324 9.91 -26.22 -13.23
C LEU A 324 9.39 -26.39 -14.66
N MET A 325 9.51 -27.58 -15.23
CA MET A 325 9.05 -27.87 -16.59
C MET A 325 7.52 -27.72 -16.80
N ARG A 326 6.75 -27.75 -15.71
CA ARG A 326 5.29 -27.60 -15.74
C ARG A 326 4.80 -26.21 -15.38
N LEU A 327 5.68 -25.38 -14.85
CA LEU A 327 5.31 -24.10 -14.24
C LEU A 327 4.60 -23.17 -15.24
N GLU A 328 5.15 -23.02 -16.45
CA GLU A 328 4.58 -22.20 -17.49
C GLU A 328 3.21 -22.73 -17.95
N SER A 329 3.11 -24.04 -18.21
CA SER A 329 1.85 -24.67 -18.65
C SER A 329 0.74 -24.53 -17.59
N GLU A 330 1.07 -24.62 -16.30
CA GLU A 330 0.12 -24.46 -15.20
C GLU A 330 -0.36 -22.99 -15.05
N ALA A 331 0.54 -22.02 -15.23
CA ALA A 331 0.17 -20.61 -15.24
C ALA A 331 -0.72 -20.28 -16.47
N ASN A 332 -0.38 -20.80 -17.64
CA ASN A 332 -1.17 -20.64 -18.85
C ASN A 332 -2.56 -21.27 -18.73
N GLN A 333 -2.66 -22.46 -18.11
CA GLN A 333 -3.95 -23.09 -17.85
C GLN A 333 -4.83 -22.25 -16.93
N LEU A 334 -4.24 -21.65 -15.86
CA LEU A 334 -4.98 -20.73 -15.00
C LEU A 334 -5.44 -19.50 -15.76
N ARG A 335 -4.56 -18.87 -16.56
CA ARG A 335 -4.91 -17.74 -17.44
C ARG A 335 -6.10 -18.08 -18.34
N ASP A 336 -6.04 -19.22 -19.04
CA ASP A 336 -7.08 -19.62 -19.98
C ASP A 336 -8.42 -19.87 -19.29
N ASN A 337 -8.40 -20.48 -18.10
CA ASN A 337 -9.58 -20.65 -17.27
C ASN A 337 -10.18 -19.30 -16.84
N LEU A 338 -9.34 -18.35 -16.41
CA LEU A 338 -9.79 -17.02 -15.99
C LEU A 338 -10.37 -16.23 -17.17
N LEU A 339 -9.80 -16.37 -18.37
CA LEU A 339 -10.31 -15.71 -19.57
C LEU A 339 -11.70 -16.23 -20.01
N GLN A 340 -12.09 -17.44 -19.59
CA GLN A 340 -13.43 -17.98 -19.83
C GLN A 340 -14.47 -17.46 -18.84
N MET A 341 -14.06 -16.89 -17.71
CA MET A 341 -14.99 -16.35 -16.70
C MET A 341 -15.58 -15.02 -17.16
N PRO A 342 -16.80 -14.66 -16.67
CA PRO A 342 -17.42 -13.37 -16.97
C PRO A 342 -16.52 -12.21 -16.48
N PRO A 343 -16.13 -11.28 -17.39
CA PRO A 343 -15.12 -10.27 -17.07
C PRO A 343 -15.54 -9.30 -15.95
N ILE A 344 -16.82 -8.91 -15.93
CA ILE A 344 -17.35 -8.03 -14.88
C ILE A 344 -17.30 -8.73 -13.51
N ALA A 345 -17.75 -10.00 -13.45
CA ALA A 345 -17.75 -10.75 -12.18
C ALA A 345 -16.33 -10.96 -11.63
N LEU A 346 -15.34 -11.24 -12.51
CA LEU A 346 -13.93 -11.35 -12.09
C LEU A 346 -13.42 -10.05 -11.46
N ARG A 347 -13.62 -8.92 -12.15
CA ARG A 347 -13.21 -7.60 -11.68
C ARG A 347 -13.85 -7.23 -10.35
N GLU A 348 -15.19 -7.34 -10.28
CA GLU A 348 -15.93 -7.01 -9.06
C GLU A 348 -15.51 -7.91 -7.88
N THR A 349 -15.28 -9.20 -8.13
CA THR A 349 -14.81 -10.13 -7.09
C THR A 349 -13.45 -9.70 -6.56
N LYS A 350 -12.47 -9.44 -7.42
CA LYS A 350 -11.14 -8.96 -7.01
C LYS A 350 -11.25 -7.69 -6.20
N GLN A 351 -11.98 -6.68 -6.71
CA GLN A 351 -12.12 -5.38 -6.04
C GLN A 351 -12.78 -5.51 -4.66
N ARG A 352 -13.80 -6.36 -4.51
CA ARG A 352 -14.46 -6.59 -3.21
C ARG A 352 -13.56 -7.28 -2.22
N VAL A 353 -12.83 -8.32 -2.64
CA VAL A 353 -11.85 -9.00 -1.78
C VAL A 353 -10.74 -8.04 -1.35
N ALA A 354 -10.19 -7.25 -2.28
CA ALA A 354 -9.16 -6.26 -1.97
C ALA A 354 -9.68 -5.18 -1.01
N ALA A 355 -10.89 -4.63 -1.22
CA ALA A 355 -11.47 -3.60 -0.37
C ALA A 355 -11.69 -4.06 1.08
N VAL A 356 -12.17 -5.29 1.28
CA VAL A 356 -12.35 -5.85 2.64
C VAL A 356 -11.00 -6.06 3.33
N SER A 357 -9.98 -6.42 2.58
CA SER A 357 -8.63 -6.62 3.10
C SER A 357 -7.93 -5.30 3.46
N SER A 358 -8.26 -4.18 2.80
CA SER A 358 -7.60 -2.88 2.97
C SER A 358 -8.29 -1.94 3.97
N ALA A 359 -9.52 -2.18 4.35
CA ALA A 359 -10.33 -1.26 5.18
C ALA A 359 -9.76 -0.92 6.58
N ALA A 360 -8.68 -1.58 7.01
CA ALA A 360 -7.98 -1.32 8.29
C ALA A 360 -6.57 -0.70 8.11
N GLN A 361 -6.15 -0.21 6.93
CA GLN A 361 -4.73 -0.23 6.58
C GLN A 361 -4.17 0.97 5.80
N ASP A 362 -4.96 2.01 5.54
CA ASP A 362 -4.48 3.15 4.71
C ASP A 362 -3.29 3.93 5.32
N ASP A 363 -3.09 3.86 6.64
CA ASP A 363 -1.99 4.56 7.32
C ASP A 363 -0.69 3.75 7.40
N SER A 364 -0.73 2.41 7.28
CA SER A 364 0.45 1.55 7.48
C SER A 364 1.57 1.77 6.46
N PHE A 365 1.22 2.29 5.31
CA PHE A 365 2.12 2.48 4.18
C PHE A 365 3.06 3.69 4.34
N VAL A 366 2.54 4.79 4.87
CA VAL A 366 3.36 5.98 5.20
C VAL A 366 4.37 5.62 6.28
N ASP A 367 3.97 4.76 7.24
CA ASP A 367 4.82 4.29 8.32
C ASP A 367 5.97 3.39 7.84
N ASP A 368 5.73 2.53 6.83
CA ASP A 368 6.76 1.67 6.22
C ASP A 368 7.88 2.52 5.59
N LEU A 369 7.53 3.54 4.81
CA LEU A 369 8.49 4.45 4.21
C LEU A 369 9.26 5.26 5.25
N ALA A 370 8.58 5.75 6.28
CA ALA A 370 9.21 6.51 7.35
C ALA A 370 10.20 5.64 8.16
N ALA A 371 9.87 4.38 8.41
CA ALA A 371 10.76 3.43 9.08
C ALA A 371 12.00 3.11 8.23
N PHE A 372 11.80 2.86 6.93
CA PHE A 372 12.91 2.64 6.00
C PHE A 372 13.85 3.86 5.95
N TYR A 373 13.28 5.07 5.89
CA TYR A 373 14.05 6.30 5.83
C TYR A 373 14.92 6.49 7.07
N ARG A 374 14.38 6.25 8.29
CA ARG A 374 15.16 6.30 9.53
C ARG A 374 16.34 5.33 9.51
N CYS A 375 16.14 4.11 9.04
CA CYS A 375 17.22 3.14 8.92
C CYS A 375 18.24 3.52 7.84
N LEU A 376 17.80 4.06 6.71
CA LEU A 376 18.71 4.54 5.66
C LEU A 376 19.60 5.69 6.14
N GLU A 377 19.11 6.54 7.06
CA GLU A 377 19.87 7.63 7.67
C GLU A 377 20.82 7.18 8.77
N SER A 378 20.61 5.97 9.34
CA SER A 378 21.44 5.45 10.42
C SER A 378 22.83 5.03 9.94
N GLU A 379 23.80 5.00 10.86
CA GLU A 379 25.15 4.48 10.60
C GLU A 379 25.09 2.99 10.22
N ASP A 380 24.22 2.23 10.87
CA ASP A 380 24.01 0.80 10.58
C ASP A 380 23.46 0.57 9.16
N GLY A 381 22.57 1.44 8.68
CA GLY A 381 22.05 1.36 7.31
C GLY A 381 23.12 1.64 6.26
N GLN A 382 24.00 2.61 6.51
CA GLN A 382 25.13 2.92 5.62
C GLN A 382 26.19 1.80 5.66
N GLU A 383 26.49 1.27 6.86
CA GLU A 383 27.42 0.14 7.03
C GLU A 383 26.91 -1.12 6.32
N GLY A 384 25.63 -1.45 6.46
CA GLY A 384 25.06 -2.64 5.82
C GLY A 384 25.19 -2.59 4.29
N LEU A 385 24.95 -1.43 3.70
CA LEU A 385 25.11 -1.20 2.27
C LEU A 385 26.58 -1.29 1.83
N ALA A 386 27.49 -0.62 2.55
CA ALA A 386 28.92 -0.65 2.28
C ALA A 386 29.49 -2.08 2.38
N ALA A 387 29.17 -2.80 3.45
CA ALA A 387 29.61 -4.16 3.67
C ALA A 387 29.15 -5.13 2.58
N PHE A 388 27.91 -4.96 2.08
CA PHE A 388 27.40 -5.75 0.95
C PHE A 388 28.21 -5.51 -0.33
N VAL A 389 28.49 -4.25 -0.65
CA VAL A 389 29.29 -3.87 -1.85
C VAL A 389 30.73 -4.42 -1.74
N GLU A 390 31.33 -4.30 -0.55
CA GLU A 390 32.68 -4.74 -0.24
C GLU A 390 32.80 -6.24 0.01
N LYS A 391 31.68 -6.98 0.03
CA LYS A 391 31.60 -8.42 0.29
C LYS A 391 32.23 -8.84 1.64
N ARG A 392 32.05 -8.01 2.68
CA ARG A 392 32.47 -8.28 4.05
C ARG A 392 31.25 -8.43 4.99
N ARG A 393 31.49 -8.87 6.21
CA ARG A 393 30.46 -8.87 7.25
C ARG A 393 30.26 -7.45 7.77
N PRO A 394 29.01 -6.97 7.91
CA PRO A 394 28.73 -5.69 8.54
C PRO A 394 28.99 -5.73 10.05
N VAL A 395 29.31 -4.57 10.63
CA VAL A 395 29.44 -4.34 12.07
C VAL A 395 28.42 -3.29 12.46
N PHE A 396 27.31 -3.73 13.03
CA PHE A 396 26.23 -2.85 13.46
C PHE A 396 26.44 -2.38 14.89
N ILE A 397 26.24 -1.08 15.15
CA ILE A 397 26.49 -0.43 16.44
C ILE A 397 25.24 0.19 17.07
N GLY A 398 24.11 0.18 16.35
CA GLY A 398 22.81 0.67 16.84
C GLY A 398 22.62 2.19 16.75
N ASN A 399 23.35 2.89 15.87
CA ASN A 399 23.28 4.34 15.63
C ASN A 399 22.69 4.68 14.26
#